data_45474d520a71a8d1a2057a1fcf2a482f
#
_entry.id   45474d520a71a8d1a2057a1fcf2a482f
#
_cell.length_a   1.000
_cell.length_b   1.000
_cell.length_c   1.000
_cell.angle_alpha   90.00
_cell.angle_beta   90.00
_cell.angle_gamma   90.00
#
_symmetry.space_group_name_H-M   'P 1'
#
loop_
_entity.id
_entity.type
_entity.pdbx_description
1 polymer ?
#
loop_
_entity_poly.entity_id
_entity_poly.type
_entity_poly.pdbx_seq_one_letter_code
_entity_poly.pdbx_strand_id
1 'polypeptide(L)'
;MISIKTQAQTKWRLDSLDAEKIPVTSKSKVLTRWINQGLGSIRKSAPDTATPASQAAMINAKSETPYQAYEGRTIRNIIITNHDFEQKVSEGSNKIVATGARLMNAVHTNTKEWVIKNNLFIREGSELSPYKIADNERYLRTINFIQDARIVVHPIAGNNDSVDVEVITKDVFTLGAGMAVGSLRNANASVSDANFLGMGQKIEVRALIDQDRWPRIGHGIFYSKNSIGGSFINGTLGYVTFNPSMADGRAEEHAYYVQLDRPLVSPYSYLTGGLFFGQKVSRNHYGRPDSQFYQYRNISFDGWAGINIGCEKLLKNQAVRDRRFLSARYAKSDFDKVPGQIGDAYYGGFNNMQLALGQITFFRQDYYKTNYIYGFGVTEDIPYGYNISLIGGWTKQLKLERPYAGFRAEKYTVTSGGTFYQHFLRSGGFLNHKKMEDVSILAGSSVITKLMTYRKMKVRQYFGVSYARLFNKFTNDWLRINNPFGLRDFNDWYPGGYQRISLQSETSMFTNYMFLGFKFAPFVSLNASLLTPDKTVLHKSDIYTGIGGGVRTRNENLVFNTVEIRGIFFPRRAEGQPMFKLNLTTNLRYRYNSNYITRPDFVYVNAE
;
A
#
# COMPACT_ATOMS: atom_id res chain seq x y z
N MET A 1 5.37 -15.57 -15.76
CA MET A 1 4.55 -14.34 -15.93
C MET A 1 5.19 -13.24 -15.11
N ILE A 2 5.86 -12.32 -15.79
CA ILE A 2 6.54 -11.22 -15.12
C ILE A 2 5.46 -10.21 -14.74
N SER A 3 5.08 -10.18 -13.47
CA SER A 3 4.48 -8.97 -12.92
C SER A 3 5.58 -7.92 -12.90
N ILE A 4 5.52 -6.94 -13.80
CA ILE A 4 6.25 -5.70 -13.61
C ILE A 4 5.58 -5.04 -12.40
N LYS A 5 5.96 -5.52 -11.21
CA LYS A 5 5.60 -4.85 -9.97
C LYS A 5 6.35 -3.54 -9.98
N THR A 6 5.64 -2.46 -10.21
CA THR A 6 6.07 -1.16 -9.72
C THR A 6 6.10 -1.27 -8.19
N GLN A 7 7.18 -1.86 -7.66
CA GLN A 7 7.43 -1.91 -6.24
C GLN A 7 7.94 -0.56 -5.78
N ALA A 8 7.02 0.31 -5.45
CA ALA A 8 7.35 1.38 -4.52
C ALA A 8 7.48 0.87 -3.08
N GLN A 9 7.35 -0.44 -2.83
CA GLN A 9 7.51 -1.03 -1.49
C GLN A 9 8.09 -2.43 -1.62
N THR A 10 9.36 -2.56 -1.30
CA THR A 10 10.06 -3.85 -1.20
C THR A 10 9.48 -4.66 -0.06
N LYS A 11 8.86 -5.79 -0.35
CA LYS A 11 8.52 -6.83 0.62
C LYS A 11 9.80 -7.50 1.10
N TRP A 12 10.27 -7.14 2.27
CA TRP A 12 11.28 -7.93 2.95
C TRP A 12 10.59 -9.15 3.57
N ARG A 13 10.89 -10.33 3.07
CA ARG A 13 10.54 -11.60 3.70
C ARG A 13 11.63 -11.94 4.73
N LEU A 14 11.25 -12.04 5.97
CA LEU A 14 12.00 -12.81 6.96
C LEU A 14 11.66 -14.28 6.73
N ASP A 15 12.53 -15.01 6.07
CA ASP A 15 12.45 -16.47 6.05
C ASP A 15 12.80 -17.01 7.43
N SER A 16 12.00 -17.97 7.85
CA SER A 16 12.02 -18.75 9.08
C SER A 16 13.32 -18.70 9.91
N LEU A 17 13.24 -18.14 11.11
CA LEU A 17 14.16 -18.49 12.18
C LEU A 17 13.82 -19.92 12.65
N ASP A 18 14.65 -20.89 12.33
CA ASP A 18 14.66 -22.16 13.01
C ASP A 18 14.93 -21.91 14.50
N ALA A 19 13.97 -22.33 15.34
CA ALA A 19 14.10 -22.23 16.78
C ALA A 19 15.11 -23.28 17.29
N GLU A 20 16.38 -23.12 16.97
CA GLU A 20 17.45 -23.80 17.70
C GLU A 20 17.68 -23.08 19.02
N LYS A 21 17.66 -23.86 20.07
CA LYS A 21 17.77 -23.46 21.48
C LYS A 21 18.95 -22.52 21.71
N ILE A 22 18.67 -21.26 21.96
CA ILE A 22 19.66 -20.30 22.44
C ILE A 22 19.89 -20.61 23.94
N PRO A 23 21.10 -20.94 24.39
CA PRO A 23 21.38 -21.10 25.78
C PRO A 23 21.23 -19.77 26.51
N VAL A 24 20.34 -19.73 27.49
CA VAL A 24 20.12 -18.57 28.36
C VAL A 24 21.33 -18.40 29.28
N THR A 25 22.30 -17.58 28.87
CA THR A 25 23.40 -17.17 29.74
C THR A 25 23.22 -15.72 30.20
N SER A 26 23.09 -15.59 31.46
CA SER A 26 23.37 -14.54 32.47
C SER A 26 23.45 -13.03 32.12
N LYS A 27 22.89 -12.51 31.04
CA LYS A 27 22.74 -11.06 30.84
C LYS A 27 21.32 -10.53 31.08
N SER A 28 20.46 -11.33 31.73
CA SER A 28 19.06 -10.96 31.96
C SER A 28 18.82 -9.81 32.94
N LYS A 29 19.80 -9.49 33.80
CA LYS A 29 19.63 -8.40 34.79
C LYS A 29 19.57 -6.99 34.20
N VAL A 30 20.24 -6.75 33.06
CA VAL A 30 20.18 -5.45 32.40
C VAL A 30 18.86 -5.28 31.65
N LEU A 31 18.43 -6.32 30.92
CA LEU A 31 17.16 -6.30 30.18
C LEU A 31 15.96 -6.23 31.14
N THR A 32 16.01 -7.00 32.26
CA THR A 32 14.95 -6.96 33.28
C THR A 32 14.93 -5.61 34.03
N ARG A 33 16.08 -4.98 34.24
CA ARG A 33 16.16 -3.63 34.81
C ARG A 33 15.60 -2.58 33.83
N TRP A 34 15.88 -2.73 32.54
CA TRP A 34 15.31 -1.90 31.47
C TRP A 34 13.79 -2.07 31.34
N ILE A 35 13.32 -3.32 31.39
CA ILE A 35 11.90 -3.64 31.35
C ILE A 35 11.18 -3.11 32.61
N ASN A 36 11.74 -3.29 33.80
CA ASN A 36 11.13 -2.80 35.05
C ASN A 36 11.22 -1.28 35.21
N GLN A 37 12.25 -0.61 34.70
CA GLN A 37 12.30 0.85 34.64
C GLN A 37 11.36 1.41 33.56
N GLY A 38 11.16 0.69 32.45
CA GLY A 38 10.16 1.04 31.43
C GLY A 38 8.73 0.84 31.92
N LEU A 39 8.47 -0.21 32.70
CA LEU A 39 7.16 -0.50 33.27
C LEU A 39 6.74 0.52 34.36
N GLY A 40 7.69 1.14 35.07
CA GLY A 40 7.41 2.22 36.03
C GLY A 40 7.00 3.55 35.40
N SER A 41 7.25 3.75 34.11
CA SER A 41 6.87 4.96 33.37
C SER A 41 5.54 4.83 32.62
N ILE A 42 4.76 3.78 32.88
CA ILE A 42 3.42 3.59 32.31
C ILE A 42 2.47 4.60 32.96
N ARG A 43 2.45 5.82 32.47
CA ARG A 43 1.33 6.71 32.72
C ARG A 43 0.16 6.29 31.83
N LYS A 44 -0.97 5.95 32.47
CA LYS A 44 -2.26 5.91 31.79
C LYS A 44 -2.40 7.20 30.99
N SER A 45 -2.44 7.12 29.67
CA SER A 45 -2.78 8.27 28.85
C SER A 45 -4.05 8.90 29.41
N ALA A 46 -4.03 10.20 29.60
CA ALA A 46 -5.25 10.93 29.86
C ALA A 46 -6.28 10.53 28.76
N PRO A 47 -7.56 10.38 29.09
CA PRO A 47 -8.58 10.13 28.09
C PRO A 47 -8.40 11.17 27.00
N ASP A 48 -8.55 10.77 25.72
CA ASP A 48 -8.55 11.69 24.58
C ASP A 48 -9.41 12.91 24.96
N THR A 49 -8.73 13.94 25.48
CA THR A 49 -9.40 15.12 25.96
C THR A 49 -9.96 15.80 24.74
N ALA A 50 -11.28 15.69 24.65
CA ALA A 50 -12.14 16.54 23.88
C ALA A 50 -11.55 16.89 22.50
N THR A 51 -11.74 16.01 21.56
CA THR A 51 -12.02 16.48 20.21
C THR A 51 -13.16 17.50 20.41
N PRO A 52 -13.01 18.78 20.07
CA PRO A 52 -14.11 19.74 20.19
C PRO A 52 -15.37 19.12 19.59
N ALA A 53 -16.54 19.39 20.15
CA ALA A 53 -17.80 18.82 19.66
C ALA A 53 -17.98 18.98 18.13
N SER A 54 -17.38 20.04 17.54
CA SER A 54 -17.27 20.27 16.10
C SER A 54 -16.41 19.24 15.37
N GLN A 55 -15.37 18.67 16.01
CA GLN A 55 -14.54 17.61 15.40
C GLN A 55 -15.24 16.26 15.45
N ALA A 56 -15.96 15.97 16.53
CA ALA A 56 -16.75 14.75 16.63
C ALA A 56 -17.89 14.71 15.62
N ALA A 57 -18.48 15.85 15.29
CA ALA A 57 -19.51 15.97 14.26
C ALA A 57 -18.98 15.78 12.82
N MET A 58 -17.69 15.98 12.57
CA MET A 58 -17.05 15.75 11.26
C MET A 58 -16.64 14.29 11.03
N ILE A 59 -16.61 13.47 12.05
CA ILE A 59 -16.31 12.05 11.97
C ILE A 59 -17.62 11.29 11.72
N ASN A 60 -17.58 10.27 10.88
CA ASN A 60 -18.74 9.51 10.42
C ASN A 60 -19.73 10.33 9.57
N ALA A 61 -19.20 11.27 8.77
CA ALA A 61 -19.96 12.10 7.84
C ALA A 61 -19.34 12.07 6.43
N LYS A 62 -20.11 12.54 5.45
CA LYS A 62 -19.56 12.81 4.12
C LYS A 62 -18.56 13.96 4.21
N SER A 63 -17.46 13.84 3.47
CA SER A 63 -16.33 14.76 3.57
C SER A 63 -16.68 16.20 3.16
N GLU A 64 -17.64 16.39 2.25
CA GLU A 64 -18.05 17.69 1.73
C GLU A 64 -19.04 18.46 2.61
N THR A 65 -19.73 17.78 3.53
CA THR A 65 -20.82 18.38 4.34
C THR A 65 -20.45 19.70 5.04
N PRO A 66 -19.26 19.86 5.64
CA PRO A 66 -18.89 21.10 6.33
C PRO A 66 -18.77 22.33 5.43
N TYR A 67 -18.62 22.13 4.13
CA TYR A 67 -18.36 23.20 3.17
C TYR A 67 -19.57 23.63 2.35
N GLN A 68 -20.69 22.90 2.45
CA GLN A 68 -21.91 23.15 1.66
C GLN A 68 -22.50 24.56 1.85
N ALA A 69 -22.38 25.12 3.04
CA ALA A 69 -22.88 26.47 3.32
C ALA A 69 -22.13 27.60 2.59
N TYR A 70 -20.97 27.28 2.01
CA TYR A 70 -20.09 28.27 1.33
C TYR A 70 -19.98 28.03 -0.17
N GLU A 71 -20.81 27.16 -0.72
CA GLU A 71 -20.80 26.80 -2.16
C GLU A 71 -21.00 28.02 -3.03
N GLY A 72 -20.19 28.15 -4.10
CA GLY A 72 -20.25 29.22 -5.08
C GLY A 72 -19.61 30.54 -4.66
N ARG A 73 -19.20 30.72 -3.40
CA ARG A 73 -18.51 31.94 -2.95
C ARG A 73 -17.10 32.02 -3.53
N THR A 74 -16.62 33.22 -3.81
CA THR A 74 -15.25 33.44 -4.33
C THR A 74 -14.22 33.28 -3.22
N ILE A 75 -13.18 32.50 -3.46
CA ILE A 75 -12.02 32.38 -2.55
C ILE A 75 -11.17 33.63 -2.70
N ARG A 76 -11.14 34.48 -1.68
CA ARG A 76 -10.37 35.73 -1.69
C ARG A 76 -8.89 35.46 -1.42
N ASN A 77 -8.58 34.81 -0.30
CA ASN A 77 -7.23 34.50 0.12
C ASN A 77 -7.10 33.02 0.53
N ILE A 78 -5.92 32.45 0.29
CA ILE A 78 -5.55 31.13 0.80
C ILE A 78 -4.39 31.30 1.79
N ILE A 79 -4.68 31.07 3.07
CA ILE A 79 -3.73 31.17 4.18
C ILE A 79 -3.23 29.77 4.49
N ILE A 80 -1.93 29.60 4.61
CA ILE A 80 -1.33 28.31 4.98
C ILE A 80 -0.78 28.41 6.38
N THR A 81 -1.32 27.57 7.27
CA THR A 81 -0.89 27.40 8.66
C THR A 81 -0.26 26.02 8.80
N ASN A 82 1.06 25.96 8.85
CA ASN A 82 1.77 24.70 9.08
C ASN A 82 2.10 24.59 10.57
N HIS A 83 1.55 23.56 11.22
CA HIS A 83 1.92 23.23 12.58
C HIS A 83 3.13 22.32 12.56
N ASP A 84 4.17 22.78 13.26
CA ASP A 84 5.41 22.06 13.42
C ASP A 84 5.17 20.69 14.05
N PHE A 85 6.10 19.78 13.74
CA PHE A 85 6.25 18.58 14.52
C PHE A 85 6.73 18.97 15.93
N GLU A 86 5.83 19.20 16.86
CA GLU A 86 6.14 19.33 18.29
C GLU A 86 5.82 18.03 19.01
N GLN A 87 6.85 17.30 19.40
CA GLN A 87 6.68 16.29 20.42
C GLN A 87 6.74 16.96 21.79
N LYS A 88 5.55 17.26 22.36
CA LYS A 88 5.45 17.80 23.72
C LYS A 88 6.06 16.80 24.70
N VAL A 89 7.17 17.19 25.31
CA VAL A 89 7.77 16.47 26.43
C VAL A 89 6.88 16.72 27.62
N SER A 90 6.13 15.71 28.10
CA SER A 90 5.35 15.87 29.32
C SER A 90 6.27 16.08 30.51
N GLU A 91 5.92 17.00 31.42
CA GLU A 91 6.61 17.16 32.70
C GLU A 91 6.66 15.81 33.42
N GLY A 92 7.86 15.34 33.77
CA GLY A 92 8.12 14.01 34.36
C GLY A 92 8.44 12.90 33.37
N SER A 93 8.68 13.18 32.08
CA SER A 93 9.22 12.19 31.14
C SER A 93 10.68 11.86 31.46
N ASN A 94 11.05 10.55 31.23
CA ASN A 94 12.43 10.10 31.42
C ASN A 94 13.42 10.91 30.55
N LYS A 95 14.63 11.18 31.07
CA LYS A 95 15.69 11.92 30.38
C LYS A 95 15.94 11.45 28.95
N ILE A 96 15.83 10.14 28.70
CA ILE A 96 16.00 9.52 27.36
C ILE A 96 14.90 10.00 26.39
N VAL A 97 13.65 10.05 26.83
CA VAL A 97 12.50 10.49 26.02
C VAL A 97 12.63 11.98 25.72
N ALA A 98 13.01 12.78 26.72
CA ALA A 98 13.21 14.22 26.57
C ALA A 98 14.38 14.55 25.62
N THR A 99 15.50 13.81 25.74
CA THR A 99 16.66 13.97 24.84
C THR A 99 16.31 13.54 23.41
N GLY A 100 15.60 12.42 23.24
CA GLY A 100 15.12 11.95 21.94
C GLY A 100 14.19 12.97 21.27
N ALA A 101 13.23 13.51 21.99
CA ALA A 101 12.33 14.55 21.48
C ALA A 101 13.07 15.84 21.08
N ARG A 102 14.04 16.28 21.88
CA ARG A 102 14.87 17.45 21.54
C ARG A 102 15.70 17.23 20.28
N LEU A 103 16.33 16.05 20.15
CA LEU A 103 17.09 15.70 18.96
C LEU A 103 16.19 15.65 17.72
N MET A 104 15.00 15.05 17.83
CA MET A 104 14.03 15.00 16.75
C MET A 104 13.60 16.39 16.31
N ASN A 105 13.28 17.27 17.26
CA ASN A 105 12.88 18.65 16.95
C ASN A 105 14.04 19.46 16.34
N ALA A 106 15.29 19.18 16.73
CA ALA A 106 16.46 19.90 16.22
C ALA A 106 16.82 19.54 14.77
N VAL A 107 16.47 18.33 14.31
CA VAL A 107 16.80 17.86 12.95
C VAL A 107 15.58 17.89 12.01
N HIS A 108 14.39 18.17 12.51
CA HIS A 108 13.20 18.32 11.68
C HIS A 108 13.20 19.65 10.93
N THR A 109 12.84 19.58 9.64
CA THR A 109 12.63 20.77 8.82
C THR A 109 11.17 20.81 8.37
N ASN A 110 10.49 21.90 8.69
CA ASN A 110 9.09 22.09 8.35
C ASN A 110 8.86 22.12 6.84
N THR A 111 7.73 21.61 6.43
CA THR A 111 7.29 21.67 5.03
C THR A 111 7.14 23.14 4.61
N LYS A 112 7.83 23.51 3.54
CA LYS A 112 7.77 24.88 2.99
C LYS A 112 6.37 25.16 2.44
N GLU A 113 5.89 26.37 2.63
CA GLU A 113 4.56 26.83 2.22
C GLU A 113 4.28 26.55 0.72
N TRP A 114 5.25 26.83 -0.16
CA TRP A 114 5.11 26.57 -1.58
C TRP A 114 4.90 25.09 -1.93
N VAL A 115 5.41 24.16 -1.09
CA VAL A 115 5.16 22.72 -1.27
C VAL A 115 3.69 22.40 -1.02
N ILE A 116 3.11 23.00 0.01
CA ILE A 116 1.67 22.85 0.30
C ILE A 116 0.86 23.48 -0.84
N LYS A 117 1.19 24.71 -1.25
CA LYS A 117 0.54 25.41 -2.38
C LYS A 117 0.55 24.60 -3.67
N ASN A 118 1.67 23.94 -3.99
CA ASN A 118 1.81 23.07 -5.17
C ASN A 118 0.94 21.79 -5.11
N ASN A 119 0.34 21.51 -3.96
CA ASN A 119 -0.54 20.37 -3.74
C ASN A 119 -2.01 20.81 -3.51
N LEU A 120 -2.38 22.06 -3.83
CA LEU A 120 -3.74 22.54 -3.74
C LEU A 120 -4.48 22.44 -5.09
N PHE A 121 -5.76 22.06 -5.02
CA PHE A 121 -6.70 22.05 -6.17
C PHE A 121 -7.45 23.37 -6.32
N ILE A 122 -7.43 24.19 -5.25
CA ILE A 122 -8.10 25.49 -5.16
C ILE A 122 -7.12 26.61 -5.46
N ARG A 123 -7.64 27.73 -5.93
CA ARG A 123 -6.86 28.94 -6.24
C ARG A 123 -7.61 30.17 -5.76
N GLU A 124 -6.88 31.21 -5.41
CA GLU A 124 -7.45 32.53 -5.14
C GLU A 124 -8.18 33.04 -6.40
N GLY A 125 -9.30 33.71 -6.20
CA GLY A 125 -10.18 34.16 -7.29
C GLY A 125 -11.09 33.09 -7.89
N SER A 126 -10.99 31.82 -7.48
CA SER A 126 -11.88 30.76 -7.97
C SER A 126 -13.11 30.59 -7.05
N GLU A 127 -14.20 30.06 -7.63
CA GLU A 127 -15.38 29.69 -6.87
C GLU A 127 -15.10 28.49 -5.95
N LEU A 128 -15.62 28.57 -4.72
CA LEU A 128 -15.54 27.50 -3.74
C LEU A 128 -16.48 26.36 -4.14
N SER A 129 -15.90 25.18 -4.30
CA SER A 129 -16.63 23.94 -4.47
C SER A 129 -16.40 23.05 -3.26
N PRO A 130 -17.46 22.65 -2.52
CA PRO A 130 -17.36 21.79 -1.35
C PRO A 130 -16.57 20.51 -1.59
N TYR A 131 -16.79 19.90 -2.74
CA TYR A 131 -16.10 18.67 -3.14
C TYR A 131 -14.61 18.89 -3.40
N LYS A 132 -14.22 20.00 -4.08
CA LYS A 132 -12.80 20.31 -4.31
C LYS A 132 -12.06 20.54 -2.99
N ILE A 133 -12.68 21.24 -2.05
CA ILE A 133 -12.09 21.47 -0.72
C ILE A 133 -11.90 20.13 0.00
N ALA A 134 -12.96 19.31 0.08
CA ALA A 134 -12.91 18.00 0.73
C ALA A 134 -11.86 17.05 0.09
N ASP A 135 -11.81 17.00 -1.24
CA ASP A 135 -10.82 16.20 -1.96
C ASP A 135 -9.40 16.71 -1.75
N ASN A 136 -9.20 18.04 -1.66
CA ASN A 136 -7.89 18.61 -1.40
C ASN A 136 -7.41 18.31 0.03
N GLU A 137 -8.28 18.44 1.00
CA GLU A 137 -7.99 18.08 2.39
C GLU A 137 -7.59 16.60 2.49
N ARG A 138 -8.36 15.71 1.84
CA ARG A 138 -8.05 14.29 1.75
C ARG A 138 -6.71 14.03 1.06
N TYR A 139 -6.46 14.67 -0.09
CA TYR A 139 -5.22 14.50 -0.85
C TYR A 139 -4.00 14.90 -0.02
N LEU A 140 -4.05 16.03 0.68
CA LEU A 140 -2.97 16.47 1.56
C LEU A 140 -2.65 15.40 2.61
N ARG A 141 -3.67 14.76 3.20
CA ARG A 141 -3.47 13.64 4.16
C ARG A 141 -2.85 12.37 3.54
N THR A 142 -2.84 12.24 2.21
CA THR A 142 -2.16 11.11 1.54
C THR A 142 -0.66 11.34 1.36
N ILE A 143 -0.19 12.56 1.56
CA ILE A 143 1.23 12.92 1.40
C ILE A 143 2.02 12.39 2.59
N ASN A 144 3.10 11.65 2.35
CA ASN A 144 3.83 10.89 3.36
C ASN A 144 4.42 11.72 4.50
N PHE A 145 4.72 13.00 4.27
CA PHE A 145 5.29 13.89 5.27
C PHE A 145 4.25 14.77 5.97
N ILE A 146 2.97 14.64 5.64
CA ILE A 146 1.86 15.31 6.30
C ILE A 146 1.12 14.30 7.18
N GLN A 147 1.04 14.56 8.49
CA GLN A 147 0.32 13.72 9.45
C GLN A 147 -1.19 13.89 9.33
N ASP A 148 -1.62 15.15 9.28
CA ASP A 148 -3.02 15.54 9.17
C ASP A 148 -3.13 16.85 8.40
N ALA A 149 -4.25 17.04 7.73
CA ALA A 149 -4.59 18.27 7.03
C ALA A 149 -6.06 18.59 7.23
N ARG A 150 -6.34 19.86 7.45
CA ARG A 150 -7.68 20.39 7.57
C ARG A 150 -7.79 21.69 6.78
N ILE A 151 -8.91 21.88 6.12
CA ILE A 151 -9.24 23.12 5.45
C ILE A 151 -10.40 23.77 6.20
N VAL A 152 -10.26 25.03 6.57
CA VAL A 152 -11.27 25.81 7.28
C VAL A 152 -11.67 26.98 6.39
N VAL A 153 -12.97 27.23 6.29
CA VAL A 153 -13.51 28.36 5.53
C VAL A 153 -13.95 29.44 6.49
N HIS A 154 -13.41 30.62 6.33
CA HIS A 154 -13.72 31.80 7.14
C HIS A 154 -14.62 32.75 6.35
N PRO A 155 -15.88 32.96 6.79
CA PRO A 155 -16.73 33.98 6.18
C PRO A 155 -16.20 35.38 6.51
N ILE A 156 -16.34 36.30 5.57
CA ILE A 156 -15.88 37.68 5.71
C ILE A 156 -17.05 38.51 6.25
N ALA A 157 -16.85 39.22 7.36
CA ALA A 157 -17.87 40.07 7.93
C ALA A 157 -18.31 41.15 6.91
N GLY A 158 -19.63 41.26 6.67
CA GLY A 158 -20.20 42.21 5.73
C GLY A 158 -20.08 41.84 4.23
N ASN A 159 -19.51 40.68 3.90
CA ASN A 159 -19.40 40.19 2.51
C ASN A 159 -19.83 38.73 2.42
N ASN A 160 -20.96 38.48 1.77
CA ASN A 160 -21.48 37.13 1.56
C ASN A 160 -20.98 36.44 0.29
N ASP A 161 -20.31 37.16 -0.62
CA ASP A 161 -19.90 36.65 -1.92
C ASP A 161 -18.48 36.09 -1.91
N SER A 162 -17.72 36.38 -0.84
CA SER A 162 -16.32 35.93 -0.73
C SER A 162 -16.04 35.27 0.61
N VAL A 163 -15.02 34.42 0.62
CA VAL A 163 -14.51 33.72 1.79
C VAL A 163 -12.99 33.67 1.78
N ASP A 164 -12.39 33.59 2.95
CA ASP A 164 -10.97 33.21 3.09
C ASP A 164 -10.88 31.73 3.43
N VAL A 165 -9.86 31.06 2.89
CA VAL A 165 -9.64 29.64 3.10
C VAL A 165 -8.32 29.46 3.84
N GLU A 166 -8.36 28.83 4.99
CA GLU A 166 -7.18 28.47 5.77
C GLU A 166 -6.89 26.98 5.60
N VAL A 167 -5.67 26.66 5.14
CA VAL A 167 -5.16 25.29 4.99
C VAL A 167 -4.22 25.02 6.15
N ILE A 168 -4.70 24.24 7.09
CA ILE A 168 -3.97 23.83 8.30
C ILE A 168 -3.35 22.47 8.04
N THR A 169 -2.02 22.37 8.11
CA THR A 169 -1.30 21.09 7.98
C THR A 169 -0.48 20.83 9.23
N LYS A 170 -0.26 19.56 9.51
CA LYS A 170 0.66 19.10 10.57
C LYS A 170 1.65 18.13 9.98
N ASP A 171 2.93 18.41 10.15
CA ASP A 171 4.01 17.58 9.65
C ASP A 171 4.21 16.33 10.53
N VAL A 172 4.78 15.25 9.93
CA VAL A 172 5.36 14.12 10.67
C VAL A 172 6.85 14.34 10.83
N PHE A 173 7.47 13.65 11.78
CA PHE A 173 8.92 13.54 11.80
C PHE A 173 9.41 12.73 10.59
N THR A 174 10.16 13.36 9.70
CA THR A 174 10.43 12.85 8.34
C THR A 174 11.60 11.90 8.24
N LEU A 175 12.52 11.91 9.23
CA LEU A 175 13.64 10.98 9.25
C LEU A 175 13.17 9.58 9.64
N GLY A 176 13.53 8.62 8.82
CA GLY A 176 13.21 7.22 9.00
C GLY A 176 14.47 6.35 8.98
N ALA A 177 14.49 5.34 9.84
CA ALA A 177 15.48 4.27 9.80
C ALA A 177 14.76 2.92 9.80
N GLY A 178 15.27 1.98 9.03
CA GLY A 178 14.74 0.62 8.98
C GLY A 178 15.87 -0.39 9.08
N MET A 179 15.60 -1.51 9.71
CA MET A 179 16.50 -2.64 9.75
C MET A 179 15.69 -3.93 9.62
N ALA A 180 16.18 -4.85 8.80
CA ALA A 180 15.63 -6.19 8.70
C ALA A 180 16.79 -7.19 8.78
N VAL A 181 16.67 -8.15 9.69
CA VAL A 181 17.65 -9.23 9.87
C VAL A 181 17.04 -10.49 9.28
N GLY A 182 17.61 -10.97 8.18
CA GLY A 182 17.17 -12.21 7.53
C GLY A 182 17.78 -13.45 8.21
N SER A 183 19.01 -13.32 8.68
CA SER A 183 19.74 -14.35 9.43
C SER A 183 20.90 -13.73 10.19
N LEU A 184 21.67 -14.53 10.94
CA LEU A 184 22.92 -14.07 11.58
C LEU A 184 23.99 -13.63 10.55
N ARG A 185 23.82 -13.97 9.28
CA ARG A 185 24.76 -13.69 8.18
C ARG A 185 24.27 -12.62 7.21
N ASN A 186 22.99 -12.22 7.30
CA ASN A 186 22.34 -11.31 6.38
C ASN A 186 21.46 -10.29 7.11
N ALA A 187 21.71 -9.01 6.87
CA ALA A 187 20.94 -7.90 7.41
C ALA A 187 20.82 -6.75 6.40
N ASN A 188 19.67 -6.11 6.39
CA ASN A 188 19.43 -4.91 5.61
C ASN A 188 19.20 -3.71 6.53
N ALA A 189 19.78 -2.57 6.18
CA ALA A 189 19.54 -1.31 6.86
C ALA A 189 19.10 -0.24 5.87
N SER A 190 18.29 0.69 6.30
CA SER A 190 17.90 1.86 5.51
C SER A 190 17.81 3.11 6.37
N VAL A 191 18.17 4.24 5.78
CA VAL A 191 17.94 5.57 6.36
C VAL A 191 17.27 6.42 5.28
N SER A 192 16.28 7.18 5.66
CA SER A 192 15.55 8.03 4.74
C SER A 192 15.10 9.33 5.39
N ASP A 193 15.00 10.38 4.59
CA ASP A 193 14.25 11.58 4.91
C ASP A 193 13.11 11.73 3.92
N ALA A 194 11.88 11.71 4.42
CA ALA A 194 10.68 11.75 3.60
C ALA A 194 10.35 13.16 3.08
N ASN A 195 10.96 14.21 3.64
CA ASN A 195 10.75 15.61 3.26
C ASN A 195 12.04 16.43 3.36
N PHE A 196 13.07 15.98 2.68
CA PHE A 196 14.40 16.56 2.74
C PHE A 196 14.38 18.07 2.50
N LEU A 197 14.91 18.82 3.46
CA LEU A 197 14.90 20.29 3.51
C LEU A 197 13.49 20.93 3.46
N GLY A 198 12.44 20.20 3.82
CA GLY A 198 11.05 20.67 3.74
C GLY A 198 10.51 20.88 2.33
N MET A 199 11.19 20.34 1.31
CA MET A 199 10.94 20.63 -0.10
C MET A 199 10.03 19.60 -0.80
N GLY A 200 9.37 18.70 -0.06
CA GLY A 200 8.51 17.65 -0.64
C GLY A 200 9.30 16.63 -1.47
N GLN A 201 10.54 16.33 -1.07
CA GLN A 201 11.39 15.35 -1.74
C GLN A 201 11.92 14.34 -0.73
N LYS A 202 11.98 13.06 -1.14
CA LYS A 202 12.47 11.97 -0.32
C LYS A 202 13.83 11.52 -0.82
N ILE A 203 14.76 11.33 0.10
CA ILE A 203 16.02 10.63 -0.15
C ILE A 203 16.06 9.39 0.75
N GLU A 204 16.43 8.25 0.19
CA GLU A 204 16.57 7.01 0.93
C GLU A 204 17.84 6.29 0.50
N VAL A 205 18.66 5.91 1.48
CA VAL A 205 19.86 5.09 1.30
C VAL A 205 19.62 3.75 1.98
N ARG A 206 19.92 2.67 1.27
CA ARG A 206 19.81 1.28 1.75
C ARG A 206 21.16 0.60 1.68
N ALA A 207 21.43 -0.23 2.66
CA ALA A 207 22.59 -1.10 2.69
C ALA A 207 22.16 -2.55 2.98
N LEU A 208 22.75 -3.49 2.26
CA LEU A 208 22.72 -4.92 2.58
C LEU A 208 24.09 -5.29 3.15
N ILE A 209 24.11 -6.05 4.22
CA ILE A 209 25.28 -6.75 4.71
C ILE A 209 25.00 -8.24 4.59
N ASP A 210 25.75 -8.96 3.74
CA ASP A 210 25.58 -10.40 3.52
C ASP A 210 26.97 -11.06 3.47
N GLN A 211 27.22 -11.97 4.41
CA GLN A 211 28.53 -12.63 4.56
C GLN A 211 28.83 -13.59 3.40
N ASP A 212 27.82 -14.10 2.74
CA ASP A 212 27.93 -15.05 1.63
C ASP A 212 28.07 -14.36 0.27
N ARG A 213 27.98 -13.04 0.24
CA ARG A 213 28.03 -12.19 -0.96
C ARG A 213 29.40 -11.54 -1.13
N TRP A 214 29.84 -11.33 -2.36
CA TRP A 214 31.03 -10.52 -2.68
C TRP A 214 30.71 -9.42 -3.71
N PRO A 215 30.94 -8.11 -3.42
CA PRO A 215 31.33 -7.59 -2.09
C PRO A 215 30.20 -7.82 -1.06
N ARG A 216 30.57 -7.98 0.19
CA ARG A 216 29.62 -8.27 1.31
C ARG A 216 28.60 -7.15 1.56
N ILE A 217 28.91 -5.94 1.08
CA ILE A 217 28.05 -4.78 1.23
C ILE A 217 27.39 -4.49 -0.12
N GLY A 218 26.06 -4.56 -0.14
CA GLY A 218 25.23 -4.03 -1.20
C GLY A 218 24.71 -2.64 -0.84
N HIS A 219 24.48 -1.78 -1.82
CA HIS A 219 23.98 -0.44 -1.60
C HIS A 219 22.85 -0.08 -2.55
N GLY A 220 21.98 0.83 -2.12
CA GLY A 220 20.89 1.37 -2.92
C GLY A 220 20.65 2.84 -2.56
N ILE A 221 20.33 3.65 -3.56
CA ILE A 221 19.99 5.06 -3.41
C ILE A 221 18.70 5.31 -4.18
N PHE A 222 17.76 5.98 -3.51
CA PHE A 222 16.46 6.32 -4.07
C PHE A 222 16.16 7.79 -3.81
N TYR A 223 15.74 8.47 -4.85
CA TYR A 223 15.28 9.85 -4.78
C TYR A 223 13.86 9.93 -5.32
N SER A 224 12.98 10.62 -4.61
CA SER A 224 11.61 10.87 -5.07
C SER A 224 11.22 12.32 -4.85
N LYS A 225 10.54 12.91 -5.81
CA LYS A 225 9.97 14.26 -5.74
C LYS A 225 8.46 14.20 -5.86
N ASN A 226 7.76 14.74 -4.89
CA ASN A 226 6.31 14.87 -4.91
C ASN A 226 5.90 16.12 -5.68
N SER A 227 4.84 16.01 -6.48
CA SER A 227 4.19 17.12 -7.21
C SER A 227 5.18 18.07 -7.86
N ILE A 228 5.91 17.59 -8.88
CA ILE A 228 6.93 18.38 -9.60
C ILE A 228 6.28 19.64 -10.18
N GLY A 229 6.71 20.82 -9.71
CA GLY A 229 6.19 22.11 -10.18
C GLY A 229 4.67 22.30 -10.02
N GLY A 230 4.01 21.62 -9.08
CA GLY A 230 2.56 21.69 -8.89
C GLY A 230 1.73 20.92 -9.93
N SER A 231 2.39 20.07 -10.74
CA SER A 231 1.74 19.26 -11.78
C SER A 231 1.04 18.00 -11.27
N PHE A 232 1.18 17.69 -9.98
CA PHE A 232 0.80 16.41 -9.35
C PHE A 232 1.52 15.18 -9.94
N ILE A 233 2.59 15.40 -10.70
CA ILE A 233 3.48 14.33 -11.16
C ILE A 233 4.50 14.06 -10.08
N ASN A 234 4.57 12.82 -9.64
CA ASN A 234 5.61 12.33 -8.73
C ASN A 234 6.71 11.67 -9.56
N GLY A 235 7.96 12.03 -9.30
CA GLY A 235 9.12 11.43 -9.95
C GLY A 235 9.92 10.58 -8.98
N THR A 236 10.43 9.44 -9.43
CA THR A 236 11.31 8.58 -8.64
C THR A 236 12.48 8.11 -9.48
N LEU A 237 13.68 8.20 -8.93
CA LEU A 237 14.92 7.63 -9.45
C LEU A 237 15.41 6.58 -8.46
N GLY A 238 15.83 5.42 -8.95
CA GLY A 238 16.31 4.36 -8.09
C GLY A 238 17.53 3.65 -8.67
N TYR A 239 18.48 3.36 -7.80
CA TYR A 239 19.61 2.50 -8.05
C TYR A 239 19.81 1.55 -6.89
N VAL A 240 19.97 0.26 -7.15
CA VAL A 240 20.21 -0.75 -6.13
C VAL A 240 21.07 -1.89 -6.68
N THR A 241 22.01 -2.40 -5.87
CA THR A 241 22.93 -3.48 -6.24
C THR A 241 22.57 -4.84 -5.65
N PHE A 242 21.49 -4.92 -4.90
CA PHE A 242 21.05 -6.11 -4.19
C PHE A 242 19.55 -6.37 -4.33
N ASN A 243 19.00 -6.01 -5.49
CA ASN A 243 17.62 -6.37 -5.80
C ASN A 243 17.49 -7.90 -5.89
N PRO A 244 16.38 -8.49 -5.44
CA PRO A 244 16.18 -9.93 -5.56
C PRO A 244 16.20 -10.38 -7.01
N SER A 245 16.99 -11.41 -7.29
CA SER A 245 17.10 -12.05 -8.59
C SER A 245 15.74 -12.61 -9.05
N MET A 246 15.46 -12.49 -10.34
CA MET A 246 14.26 -13.05 -10.97
C MET A 246 14.21 -14.58 -10.92
N ALA A 247 15.38 -15.24 -10.79
CA ALA A 247 15.49 -16.70 -10.80
C ALA A 247 15.12 -17.31 -9.43
N ASP A 248 15.80 -16.85 -8.38
CA ASP A 248 15.80 -17.50 -7.06
C ASP A 248 15.63 -16.53 -5.89
N GLY A 249 15.46 -15.23 -6.19
CA GLY A 249 15.25 -14.19 -5.18
C GLY A 249 16.51 -13.78 -4.41
N ARG A 250 17.69 -14.26 -4.74
CA ARG A 250 18.95 -13.83 -4.09
C ARG A 250 19.27 -12.37 -4.42
N ALA A 251 19.95 -11.70 -3.48
CA ALA A 251 20.29 -10.28 -3.56
C ALA A 251 21.48 -10.03 -4.54
N GLU A 252 21.29 -10.32 -5.82
CA GLU A 252 22.34 -10.28 -6.85
C GLU A 252 21.96 -9.55 -8.14
N GLU A 253 20.79 -8.90 -8.16
CA GLU A 253 20.36 -8.09 -9.29
C GLU A 253 20.70 -6.62 -9.06
N HIS A 254 21.35 -5.98 -10.02
CA HIS A 254 21.50 -4.53 -10.09
C HIS A 254 20.32 -3.97 -10.86
N ALA A 255 19.62 -3.02 -10.27
CA ALA A 255 18.48 -2.37 -10.89
C ALA A 255 18.66 -0.85 -10.93
N TYR A 256 18.32 -0.27 -12.08
CA TYR A 256 18.28 1.18 -12.33
C TYR A 256 16.90 1.49 -12.87
N TYR A 257 16.26 2.55 -12.37
CA TYR A 257 14.97 2.94 -12.93
C TYR A 257 14.64 4.40 -12.73
N VAL A 258 13.80 4.87 -13.64
CA VAL A 258 13.11 6.16 -13.59
C VAL A 258 11.62 5.88 -13.65
N GLN A 259 10.87 6.52 -12.76
CA GLN A 259 9.42 6.41 -12.72
C GLN A 259 8.80 7.79 -12.59
N LEU A 260 7.82 8.08 -13.41
CA LEU A 260 6.92 9.21 -13.28
C LEU A 260 5.51 8.67 -13.05
N ASP A 261 4.79 9.24 -12.12
CA ASP A 261 3.42 8.84 -11.81
C ASP A 261 2.57 10.07 -11.52
N ARG A 262 1.47 10.21 -12.22
CA ARG A 262 0.44 11.20 -11.95
C ARG A 262 -0.84 10.48 -11.58
N PRO A 263 -1.11 10.27 -10.29
CA PRO A 263 -2.34 9.62 -9.84
C PRO A 263 -3.58 10.47 -10.16
N LEU A 264 -4.75 9.85 -10.18
CA LEU A 264 -6.00 10.59 -10.18
C LEU A 264 -6.22 11.18 -8.78
N VAL A 265 -5.63 12.33 -8.53
CA VAL A 265 -5.62 12.99 -7.21
C VAL A 265 -6.99 13.43 -6.76
N SER A 266 -7.89 13.69 -7.72
CA SER A 266 -9.27 14.13 -7.50
C SER A 266 -10.16 13.62 -8.64
N PRO A 267 -11.48 13.37 -8.38
CA PRO A 267 -12.45 13.07 -9.43
C PRO A 267 -12.56 14.14 -10.52
N TYR A 268 -12.07 15.36 -10.26
CA TYR A 268 -12.04 16.47 -11.23
C TYR A 268 -10.78 16.50 -12.09
N SER A 269 -9.78 15.71 -11.77
CA SER A 269 -8.56 15.64 -12.57
C SER A 269 -8.86 15.04 -13.94
N TYR A 270 -8.49 15.77 -14.99
CA TYR A 270 -8.73 15.35 -16.38
C TYR A 270 -7.82 14.21 -16.80
N LEU A 271 -6.53 14.30 -16.47
CA LEU A 271 -5.48 13.40 -16.93
C LEU A 271 -4.84 12.65 -15.75
N THR A 272 -4.57 11.38 -15.94
CA THR A 272 -3.71 10.56 -15.08
C THR A 272 -2.82 9.69 -15.96
N GLY A 273 -1.74 9.15 -15.41
CA GLY A 273 -0.85 8.29 -16.16
C GLY A 273 0.42 7.96 -15.39
N GLY A 274 1.26 7.16 -16.00
CA GLY A 274 2.55 6.80 -15.46
C GLY A 274 3.52 6.37 -16.54
N LEU A 275 4.80 6.57 -16.28
CA LEU A 275 5.91 6.16 -17.13
C LEU A 275 6.94 5.47 -16.25
N PHE A 276 7.38 4.31 -16.66
CA PHE A 276 8.47 3.58 -16.03
C PHE A 276 9.48 3.16 -17.10
N PHE A 277 10.72 3.39 -16.82
CA PHE A 277 11.85 2.86 -17.56
C PHE A 277 12.86 2.26 -16.59
N GLY A 278 13.31 1.03 -16.83
CA GLY A 278 14.22 0.37 -15.94
C GLY A 278 15.11 -0.65 -16.63
N GLN A 279 16.29 -0.85 -16.07
CA GLN A 279 17.23 -1.89 -16.46
C GLN A 279 17.57 -2.76 -15.25
N LYS A 280 17.64 -4.05 -15.47
CA LYS A 280 18.02 -5.05 -14.48
C LYS A 280 19.14 -5.91 -15.04
N VAL A 281 20.18 -6.12 -14.24
CA VAL A 281 21.36 -6.91 -14.63
C VAL A 281 21.73 -7.83 -13.47
N SER A 282 21.73 -9.13 -13.69
CA SER A 282 22.23 -10.08 -12.70
C SER A 282 23.76 -10.03 -12.61
N ARG A 283 24.28 -10.16 -11.39
CA ARG A 283 25.70 -10.21 -11.07
C ARG A 283 25.96 -11.38 -10.14
N ASN A 284 26.93 -12.24 -10.47
CA ASN A 284 27.27 -13.40 -9.65
C ASN A 284 28.02 -12.98 -8.37
N HIS A 285 27.29 -12.42 -7.41
CA HIS A 285 27.84 -11.97 -6.14
C HIS A 285 28.09 -13.11 -5.14
N TYR A 286 27.56 -14.31 -5.41
CA TYR A 286 27.71 -15.48 -4.53
C TYR A 286 28.72 -16.51 -5.05
N GLY A 287 29.50 -16.19 -6.10
CA GLY A 287 30.56 -17.05 -6.63
C GLY A 287 30.05 -18.42 -7.11
N ARG A 288 28.83 -18.48 -7.63
CA ARG A 288 28.22 -19.73 -8.11
C ARG A 288 28.86 -20.16 -9.44
N PRO A 289 28.97 -21.48 -9.69
CA PRO A 289 29.31 -21.99 -11.01
C PRO A 289 28.33 -21.46 -12.09
N ASP A 290 28.80 -21.32 -13.33
CA ASP A 290 27.96 -20.81 -14.42
C ASP A 290 26.71 -21.68 -14.67
N SER A 291 26.77 -22.97 -14.36
CA SER A 291 25.61 -23.88 -14.44
C SER A 291 24.50 -23.55 -13.44
N GLN A 292 24.80 -22.82 -12.36
CA GLN A 292 23.87 -22.45 -11.29
C GLN A 292 23.56 -20.95 -11.24
N PHE A 293 24.35 -20.13 -11.92
CA PHE A 293 24.15 -18.69 -11.97
C PHE A 293 23.32 -18.30 -13.20
N TYR A 294 22.14 -17.74 -12.98
CA TYR A 294 21.24 -17.25 -14.02
C TYR A 294 21.66 -15.86 -14.47
N GLN A 295 22.49 -15.80 -15.52
CA GLN A 295 22.98 -14.54 -16.07
C GLN A 295 21.95 -13.93 -17.02
N TYR A 296 21.46 -12.72 -16.71
CA TYR A 296 20.51 -12.00 -17.57
C TYR A 296 20.73 -10.49 -17.55
N ARG A 297 20.23 -9.85 -18.59
CA ARG A 297 20.02 -8.41 -18.67
C ARG A 297 18.63 -8.16 -19.24
N ASN A 298 17.87 -7.33 -18.55
CA ASN A 298 16.51 -6.98 -18.93
C ASN A 298 16.36 -5.47 -18.98
N ILE A 299 15.70 -4.96 -20.02
CA ILE A 299 15.27 -3.57 -20.16
C ILE A 299 13.76 -3.57 -20.22
N SER A 300 13.14 -2.72 -19.40
CA SER A 300 11.69 -2.62 -19.28
C SER A 300 11.21 -1.19 -19.48
N PHE A 301 10.17 -1.06 -20.27
CA PHE A 301 9.40 0.15 -20.47
C PHE A 301 7.92 -0.13 -20.15
N ASP A 302 7.25 0.78 -19.45
CA ASP A 302 5.81 0.71 -19.16
C ASP A 302 5.25 2.13 -19.14
N GLY A 303 4.44 2.46 -20.12
CA GLY A 303 3.80 3.76 -20.24
C GLY A 303 2.28 3.61 -20.33
N TRP A 304 1.56 4.41 -19.57
CA TRP A 304 0.11 4.47 -19.66
C TRP A 304 -0.40 5.89 -19.44
N ALA A 305 -1.53 6.18 -20.04
CA ALA A 305 -2.24 7.43 -19.84
C ALA A 305 -3.74 7.19 -19.89
N GLY A 306 -4.49 8.06 -19.23
CA GLY A 306 -5.94 8.00 -19.24
C GLY A 306 -6.58 9.34 -18.99
N ILE A 307 -7.77 9.51 -19.55
CA ILE A 307 -8.57 10.73 -19.50
C ILE A 307 -9.89 10.46 -18.80
N ASN A 308 -10.29 11.43 -17.98
CA ASN A 308 -11.55 11.44 -17.25
C ASN A 308 -12.60 12.22 -18.03
N ILE A 309 -13.49 11.51 -18.72
CA ILE A 309 -14.49 12.10 -19.60
C ILE A 309 -15.62 12.70 -18.77
N GLY A 310 -15.93 13.97 -19.03
CA GLY A 310 -17.03 14.68 -18.36
C GLY A 310 -16.69 15.22 -16.97
N CYS A 311 -15.41 15.28 -16.60
CA CYS A 311 -14.98 15.89 -15.34
C CYS A 311 -15.37 17.39 -15.23
N GLU A 312 -15.46 18.12 -16.35
CA GLU A 312 -15.89 19.53 -16.37
C GLU A 312 -17.37 19.71 -16.01
N LYS A 313 -18.22 18.73 -16.37
CA LYS A 313 -19.65 18.77 -16.02
C LYS A 313 -19.89 18.70 -14.51
N LEU A 314 -18.97 18.12 -13.76
CA LEU A 314 -19.00 18.11 -12.29
C LEU A 314 -18.86 19.50 -11.69
N LEU A 315 -18.09 20.35 -12.31
CA LEU A 315 -17.90 21.73 -11.85
C LEU A 315 -19.20 22.55 -11.98
N LYS A 316 -20.05 22.15 -12.93
CA LYS A 316 -21.34 22.82 -13.22
C LYS A 316 -22.54 22.15 -12.55
N ASN A 317 -22.50 20.84 -12.35
CA ASN A 317 -23.59 20.08 -11.71
C ASN A 317 -23.01 18.98 -10.81
N GLN A 318 -22.88 19.30 -9.55
CA GLN A 318 -22.25 18.46 -8.53
C GLN A 318 -23.11 17.23 -8.13
N ALA A 319 -24.37 17.20 -8.52
CA ALA A 319 -25.28 16.08 -8.22
C ALA A 319 -24.96 14.82 -9.01
N VAL A 320 -24.38 14.94 -10.22
CA VAL A 320 -24.04 13.79 -11.08
C VAL A 320 -22.57 13.43 -10.90
N ARG A 321 -22.27 12.47 -10.06
CA ARG A 321 -20.90 12.06 -9.72
C ARG A 321 -20.38 10.86 -10.51
N ASP A 322 -21.19 10.27 -11.37
CA ASP A 322 -20.79 9.17 -12.22
C ASP A 322 -19.80 9.62 -13.30
N ARG A 323 -18.74 8.85 -13.48
CA ARG A 323 -17.61 9.18 -14.35
C ARG A 323 -17.34 8.08 -15.35
N ARG A 324 -16.73 8.49 -16.45
CA ARG A 324 -16.21 7.60 -17.48
C ARG A 324 -14.73 7.89 -17.65
N PHE A 325 -13.95 6.86 -17.60
CA PHE A 325 -12.52 6.96 -17.73
C PHE A 325 -12.04 6.08 -18.87
N LEU A 326 -11.24 6.63 -19.76
CA LEU A 326 -10.63 5.90 -20.87
C LEU A 326 -9.13 5.91 -20.67
N SER A 327 -8.48 4.76 -20.74
CA SER A 327 -7.04 4.66 -20.60
C SER A 327 -6.44 3.65 -21.57
N ALA A 328 -5.17 3.89 -21.89
CA ALA A 328 -4.36 3.00 -22.71
C ALA A 328 -3.00 2.78 -22.04
N ARG A 329 -2.43 1.61 -22.26
CA ARG A 329 -1.11 1.21 -21.77
C ARG A 329 -0.34 0.47 -22.84
N TYR A 330 0.92 0.79 -22.95
CA TYR A 330 1.89 0.00 -23.69
C TYR A 330 3.04 -0.37 -22.75
N ALA A 331 3.40 -1.65 -22.71
CA ALA A 331 4.57 -2.09 -21.95
C ALA A 331 5.39 -3.08 -22.76
N LYS A 332 6.70 -3.00 -22.58
CA LYS A 332 7.68 -3.83 -23.25
C LYS A 332 8.76 -4.23 -22.24
N SER A 333 9.15 -5.50 -22.27
CA SER A 333 10.25 -6.04 -21.48
C SER A 333 11.10 -6.93 -22.38
N ASP A 334 12.31 -6.50 -22.64
CA ASP A 334 13.25 -7.20 -23.51
C ASP A 334 14.43 -7.73 -22.70
N PHE A 335 14.81 -8.97 -22.99
CA PHE A 335 16.03 -9.56 -22.50
C PHE A 335 17.05 -9.59 -23.65
N ASP A 336 18.11 -8.80 -23.54
CA ASP A 336 19.26 -8.86 -24.43
C ASP A 336 20.24 -9.97 -24.02
N LYS A 337 20.11 -10.48 -22.80
CA LYS A 337 20.81 -11.66 -22.30
C LYS A 337 19.84 -12.53 -21.50
N VAL A 338 19.67 -13.77 -21.92
CA VAL A 338 18.84 -14.81 -21.29
C VAL A 338 19.78 -15.88 -20.69
N PRO A 339 19.46 -16.43 -19.51
CA PRO A 339 20.28 -17.49 -18.91
C PRO A 339 20.39 -18.71 -19.81
N GLY A 340 21.61 -19.19 -20.04
CA GLY A 340 21.87 -20.36 -20.91
C GLY A 340 21.24 -21.66 -20.41
N GLN A 341 20.97 -21.75 -19.10
CA GLN A 341 20.32 -22.90 -18.46
C GLN A 341 18.87 -23.11 -18.90
N ILE A 342 18.21 -22.04 -19.39
CA ILE A 342 16.82 -22.12 -19.82
C ILE A 342 16.68 -22.71 -21.20
N GLY A 343 17.72 -22.57 -22.06
CA GLY A 343 17.69 -23.03 -23.43
C GLY A 343 16.45 -22.52 -24.18
N ASP A 344 15.87 -23.39 -24.99
CA ASP A 344 14.62 -23.13 -25.73
C ASP A 344 13.35 -23.39 -24.89
N ALA A 345 13.50 -23.69 -23.60
CA ALA A 345 12.38 -23.99 -22.74
C ALA A 345 11.49 -22.74 -22.50
N TYR A 346 10.20 -22.99 -22.43
CA TYR A 346 9.21 -22.01 -22.09
C TYR A 346 9.34 -21.60 -20.61
N TYR A 347 10.02 -20.49 -20.34
CA TYR A 347 10.15 -19.94 -19.00
C TYR A 347 9.61 -18.50 -18.95
N GLY A 348 8.42 -18.33 -18.36
CA GLY A 348 7.70 -17.04 -18.34
C GLY A 348 8.46 -15.89 -17.70
N GLY A 349 9.46 -16.17 -16.85
CA GLY A 349 10.27 -15.17 -16.16
C GLY A 349 11.32 -14.48 -17.02
N PHE A 350 11.89 -15.16 -18.02
CA PHE A 350 13.03 -14.68 -18.82
C PHE A 350 12.73 -14.49 -20.30
N ASN A 351 11.48 -14.27 -20.66
CA ASN A 351 11.07 -14.07 -22.04
C ASN A 351 10.68 -12.63 -22.32
N ASN A 352 10.91 -12.20 -23.55
CA ASN A 352 10.45 -10.91 -24.03
C ASN A 352 8.92 -10.84 -23.97
N MET A 353 8.42 -9.70 -23.54
CA MET A 353 6.99 -9.43 -23.43
C MET A 353 6.67 -8.07 -24.05
N GLN A 354 5.60 -8.02 -24.81
CA GLN A 354 4.98 -6.80 -25.28
C GLN A 354 3.48 -6.88 -24.98
N LEU A 355 2.89 -5.77 -24.56
CA LEU A 355 1.45 -5.66 -24.41
C LEU A 355 0.97 -4.26 -24.81
N ALA A 356 -0.22 -4.21 -25.38
CA ALA A 356 -0.97 -3.01 -25.63
C ALA A 356 -2.41 -3.23 -25.13
N LEU A 357 -2.81 -2.48 -24.11
CA LEU A 357 -4.13 -2.64 -23.47
C LEU A 357 -4.88 -1.31 -23.48
N GLY A 358 -6.18 -1.37 -23.75
CA GLY A 358 -7.14 -0.30 -23.54
C GLY A 358 -8.10 -0.66 -22.41
N GLN A 359 -8.60 0.33 -21.70
CA GLN A 359 -9.58 0.14 -20.64
C GLN A 359 -10.60 1.27 -20.64
N ILE A 360 -11.86 0.89 -20.51
CA ILE A 360 -12.97 1.81 -20.25
C ILE A 360 -13.45 1.52 -18.84
N THR A 361 -13.55 2.56 -18.00
CA THR A 361 -14.01 2.44 -16.61
C THR A 361 -15.18 3.39 -16.36
N PHE A 362 -16.24 2.84 -15.81
CA PHE A 362 -17.36 3.57 -15.25
C PHE A 362 -17.22 3.55 -13.75
N PHE A 363 -17.17 4.71 -13.11
CA PHE A 363 -16.94 4.76 -11.68
C PHE A 363 -17.65 5.94 -11.01
N ARG A 364 -17.93 5.75 -9.72
CA ARG A 364 -18.28 6.77 -8.77
C ARG A 364 -17.45 6.56 -7.52
N GLN A 365 -16.79 7.59 -7.06
CA GLN A 365 -15.96 7.54 -5.87
C GLN A 365 -16.25 8.73 -4.98
N ASP A 366 -16.82 8.43 -3.83
CA ASP A 366 -17.10 9.35 -2.74
C ASP A 366 -16.29 8.90 -1.53
N TYR A 367 -16.20 9.72 -0.50
CA TYR A 367 -15.43 9.41 0.69
C TYR A 367 -16.25 9.60 1.96
N TYR A 368 -15.99 8.71 2.92
CA TYR A 368 -16.60 8.72 4.24
C TYR A 368 -15.48 8.84 5.28
N LYS A 369 -15.54 9.88 6.10
CA LYS A 369 -14.57 10.11 7.17
C LYS A 369 -14.85 9.19 8.35
N THR A 370 -13.84 8.48 8.80
CA THR A 370 -13.90 7.59 9.96
C THR A 370 -12.54 7.54 10.67
N ASN A 371 -12.40 6.66 11.65
CA ASN A 371 -11.14 6.38 12.33
C ASN A 371 -11.06 4.92 12.77
N TYR A 372 -9.88 4.47 13.20
CA TYR A 372 -9.65 3.11 13.70
C TYR A 372 -9.97 2.00 12.68
N ILE A 373 -9.69 2.21 11.40
CA ILE A 373 -9.64 1.13 10.41
C ILE A 373 -8.21 0.57 10.33
N TYR A 374 -7.24 1.45 10.05
CA TYR A 374 -5.82 1.13 10.00
C TYR A 374 -4.99 2.03 10.92
N GLY A 375 -5.41 3.28 11.11
CA GLY A 375 -4.81 4.25 12.00
C GLY A 375 -5.27 4.06 13.44
N PHE A 376 -4.57 4.72 14.36
CA PHE A 376 -4.81 4.63 15.79
C PHE A 376 -5.53 5.87 16.33
N GLY A 377 -6.53 6.35 15.57
CA GLY A 377 -7.36 7.50 15.94
C GLY A 377 -7.22 8.70 15.01
N VAL A 378 -6.30 8.67 14.03
CA VAL A 378 -6.25 9.69 12.96
C VAL A 378 -7.45 9.55 12.03
N THR A 379 -7.77 10.64 11.35
CA THR A 379 -8.82 10.67 10.34
C THR A 379 -8.45 9.80 9.15
N GLU A 380 -9.36 8.94 8.74
CA GLU A 380 -9.25 8.06 7.58
C GLU A 380 -10.42 8.33 6.64
N ASP A 381 -10.11 8.55 5.35
CA ASP A 381 -11.10 8.75 4.31
C ASP A 381 -11.28 7.45 3.54
N ILE A 382 -12.41 6.78 3.74
CA ILE A 382 -12.70 5.51 3.10
C ILE A 382 -13.54 5.73 1.86
N PRO A 383 -13.07 5.26 0.69
CA PRO A 383 -13.83 5.38 -0.54
C PRO A 383 -15.07 4.48 -0.50
N TYR A 384 -16.19 4.99 -1.04
CA TYR A 384 -17.38 4.22 -1.33
C TYR A 384 -17.93 4.59 -2.70
N GLY A 385 -18.74 3.72 -3.29
CA GLY A 385 -19.25 3.85 -4.64
C GLY A 385 -19.03 2.60 -5.47
N TYR A 386 -18.72 2.74 -6.74
CA TYR A 386 -18.51 1.59 -7.62
C TYR A 386 -17.43 1.86 -8.67
N ASN A 387 -16.87 0.78 -9.21
CA ASN A 387 -15.93 0.77 -10.31
C ASN A 387 -16.24 -0.43 -11.22
N ILE A 388 -16.54 -0.17 -12.48
CA ILE A 388 -16.77 -1.20 -13.49
C ILE A 388 -15.84 -0.91 -14.65
N SER A 389 -14.94 -1.85 -14.96
CA SER A 389 -13.92 -1.70 -15.98
C SER A 389 -13.98 -2.83 -17.00
N LEU A 390 -13.94 -2.47 -18.28
CA LEU A 390 -13.73 -3.37 -19.40
C LEU A 390 -12.32 -3.15 -19.93
N ILE A 391 -11.56 -4.22 -20.09
CA ILE A 391 -10.17 -4.21 -20.53
C ILE A 391 -10.07 -5.05 -21.80
N GLY A 392 -9.41 -4.52 -22.81
CA GLY A 392 -9.16 -5.25 -24.05
C GLY A 392 -7.80 -4.90 -24.61
N GLY A 393 -7.23 -5.78 -25.40
CA GLY A 393 -5.96 -5.50 -26.04
C GLY A 393 -5.27 -6.72 -26.57
N TRP A 394 -3.96 -6.62 -26.66
CA TRP A 394 -3.12 -7.61 -27.27
C TRP A 394 -1.83 -7.81 -26.47
N THR A 395 -1.32 -9.03 -26.49
CA THR A 395 -0.04 -9.37 -25.88
C THR A 395 0.75 -10.33 -26.76
N LYS A 396 2.07 -10.15 -26.72
CA LYS A 396 3.05 -11.07 -27.29
C LYS A 396 4.00 -11.49 -26.19
N GLN A 397 3.98 -12.75 -25.85
CA GLN A 397 4.87 -13.34 -24.86
C GLN A 397 5.14 -14.80 -25.23
N LEU A 398 6.40 -15.24 -25.13
CA LEU A 398 6.75 -16.66 -25.32
C LEU A 398 6.38 -17.20 -26.71
N LYS A 399 6.58 -16.39 -27.75
CA LYS A 399 6.15 -16.69 -29.13
C LYS A 399 4.62 -16.80 -29.30
N LEU A 400 3.83 -16.56 -28.25
CA LEU A 400 2.37 -16.51 -28.31
C LEU A 400 1.88 -15.08 -28.50
N GLU A 401 1.13 -14.87 -29.54
CA GLU A 401 0.43 -13.60 -29.80
C GLU A 401 -1.06 -13.82 -29.58
N ARG A 402 -1.60 -13.18 -28.53
CA ARG A 402 -2.98 -13.42 -28.13
C ARG A 402 -3.70 -12.11 -27.80
N PRO A 403 -4.87 -11.86 -28.39
CA PRO A 403 -5.81 -10.88 -27.85
C PRO A 403 -6.20 -11.21 -26.42
N TYR A 404 -6.45 -10.18 -25.62
CA TYR A 404 -6.88 -10.27 -24.24
C TYR A 404 -8.21 -9.54 -24.03
N ALA A 405 -9.08 -10.12 -23.22
CA ALA A 405 -10.30 -9.48 -22.71
C ALA A 405 -10.39 -9.66 -21.19
N GLY A 406 -10.76 -8.59 -20.50
CA GLY A 406 -10.92 -8.59 -19.05
C GLY A 406 -12.08 -7.73 -18.57
N PHE A 407 -12.64 -8.10 -17.43
CA PHE A 407 -13.72 -7.42 -16.75
C PHE A 407 -13.40 -7.29 -15.26
N ARG A 408 -13.68 -6.12 -14.69
CA ARG A 408 -13.62 -5.87 -13.25
C ARG A 408 -14.86 -5.10 -12.82
N ALA A 409 -15.50 -5.53 -11.76
CA ALA A 409 -16.55 -4.79 -11.10
C ALA A 409 -16.32 -4.82 -9.59
N GLU A 410 -16.34 -3.65 -8.98
CA GLU A 410 -16.16 -3.49 -7.54
C GLU A 410 -17.21 -2.51 -7.02
N LYS A 411 -17.83 -2.83 -5.89
CA LYS A 411 -18.80 -1.98 -5.22
C LYS A 411 -18.43 -1.86 -3.74
N TYR A 412 -18.36 -0.64 -3.28
CA TYR A 412 -18.09 -0.30 -1.90
C TYR A 412 -19.28 0.47 -1.33
N THR A 413 -19.81 0.01 -0.21
CA THR A 413 -20.95 0.65 0.45
C THR A 413 -20.65 0.88 1.91
N VAL A 414 -21.17 1.98 2.46
CA VAL A 414 -21.08 2.32 3.86
C VAL A 414 -22.49 2.51 4.40
N THR A 415 -22.80 1.84 5.50
CA THR A 415 -24.07 2.06 6.20
C THR A 415 -24.01 3.32 7.06
N SER A 416 -25.18 3.87 7.44
CA SER A 416 -25.28 4.98 8.38
C SER A 416 -24.60 4.70 9.73
N GLY A 417 -24.52 3.43 10.13
CA GLY A 417 -23.81 2.99 11.33
C GLY A 417 -22.29 2.84 11.19
N GLY A 418 -21.70 3.11 10.00
CA GLY A 418 -20.26 3.01 9.77
C GLY A 418 -19.75 1.59 9.54
N THR A 419 -20.57 0.67 9.05
CA THR A 419 -20.14 -0.65 8.56
C THR A 419 -19.84 -0.56 7.07
N PHE A 420 -18.69 -1.08 6.65
CA PHE A 420 -18.21 -1.07 5.27
C PHE A 420 -18.37 -2.43 4.64
N TYR A 421 -18.90 -2.46 3.42
CA TYR A 421 -19.00 -3.65 2.58
C TYR A 421 -18.23 -3.42 1.29
N GLN A 422 -17.51 -4.44 0.87
CA GLN A 422 -16.87 -4.49 -0.43
C GLN A 422 -17.33 -5.77 -1.15
N HIS A 423 -17.75 -5.63 -2.40
CA HIS A 423 -18.05 -6.73 -3.30
C HIS A 423 -17.22 -6.56 -4.56
N PHE A 424 -16.67 -7.65 -5.08
CA PHE A 424 -15.90 -7.60 -6.31
C PHE A 424 -16.09 -8.84 -7.17
N LEU A 425 -16.03 -8.62 -8.48
CA LEU A 425 -16.02 -9.65 -9.52
C LEU A 425 -14.97 -9.26 -10.56
N ARG A 426 -14.06 -10.17 -10.84
CA ARG A 426 -12.99 -9.99 -11.80
C ARG A 426 -12.91 -11.22 -12.68
N SER A 427 -12.77 -11.02 -14.00
CA SER A 427 -12.59 -12.10 -14.96
C SER A 427 -11.69 -11.63 -16.09
N GLY A 428 -10.88 -12.53 -16.64
CA GLY A 428 -10.04 -12.24 -17.80
C GLY A 428 -9.56 -13.52 -18.46
N GLY A 429 -9.18 -13.40 -19.73
CA GLY A 429 -8.66 -14.52 -20.49
C GLY A 429 -8.10 -14.09 -21.83
N PHE A 430 -7.42 -15.00 -22.50
CA PHE A 430 -6.76 -14.79 -23.78
C PHE A 430 -7.49 -15.57 -24.88
N LEU A 431 -7.59 -14.97 -26.05
CA LEU A 431 -8.13 -15.63 -27.22
C LEU A 431 -6.98 -16.21 -28.05
N ASN A 432 -7.02 -17.49 -28.36
CA ASN A 432 -6.09 -18.16 -29.25
C ASN A 432 -6.85 -19.07 -30.22
N HIS A 433 -6.70 -18.84 -31.54
CA HIS A 433 -7.36 -19.62 -32.58
C HIS A 433 -8.86 -19.90 -32.29
N LYS A 434 -9.62 -18.86 -31.95
CA LYS A 434 -11.06 -18.93 -31.60
C LYS A 434 -11.39 -19.66 -30.29
N LYS A 435 -10.40 -20.02 -29.47
CA LYS A 435 -10.62 -20.62 -28.15
C LYS A 435 -10.13 -19.65 -27.06
N MET A 436 -10.90 -19.56 -25.99
CA MET A 436 -10.48 -18.81 -24.80
C MET A 436 -9.53 -19.69 -23.96
N GLU A 437 -8.35 -19.18 -23.66
CA GLU A 437 -7.30 -19.81 -22.86
C GLU A 437 -7.00 -19.00 -21.62
N ASP A 438 -6.50 -19.67 -20.58
CA ASP A 438 -6.09 -19.07 -19.30
C ASP A 438 -7.20 -18.18 -18.70
N VAL A 439 -8.46 -18.58 -18.86
CA VAL A 439 -9.60 -17.83 -18.34
C VAL A 439 -9.62 -17.94 -16.83
N SER A 440 -9.70 -16.80 -16.16
CA SER A 440 -9.76 -16.72 -14.72
C SER A 440 -10.98 -15.95 -14.23
N ILE A 441 -11.59 -16.40 -13.15
CA ILE A 441 -12.67 -15.72 -12.44
C ILE A 441 -12.26 -15.59 -10.97
N LEU A 442 -12.44 -14.41 -10.41
CA LEU A 442 -12.27 -14.12 -8.99
C LEU A 442 -13.47 -13.27 -8.52
N ALA A 443 -14.24 -13.81 -7.60
CA ALA A 443 -15.33 -13.10 -6.95
C ALA A 443 -15.15 -13.10 -5.44
N GLY A 444 -15.65 -12.08 -4.76
CA GLY A 444 -15.61 -12.06 -3.31
C GLY A 444 -16.37 -10.91 -2.69
N SER A 445 -16.50 -11.02 -1.38
CA SER A 445 -17.14 -10.03 -0.53
C SER A 445 -16.38 -9.89 0.78
N SER A 446 -16.31 -8.68 1.31
CA SER A 446 -15.76 -8.43 2.64
C SER A 446 -16.57 -7.39 3.40
N VAL A 447 -16.47 -7.45 4.72
CA VAL A 447 -17.12 -6.52 5.63
C VAL A 447 -16.15 -6.08 6.72
N ILE A 448 -16.14 -4.78 7.00
CA ILE A 448 -15.50 -4.20 8.19
C ILE A 448 -16.63 -3.63 9.03
N THR A 449 -16.79 -4.12 10.25
CA THR A 449 -17.88 -3.69 11.13
C THR A 449 -17.74 -2.23 11.56
N LYS A 450 -18.83 -1.64 12.00
CA LYS A 450 -18.80 -0.36 12.75
C LYS A 450 -17.82 -0.47 13.93
N LEU A 451 -17.29 0.67 14.35
CA LEU A 451 -16.44 0.72 15.54
C LEU A 451 -17.28 0.40 16.78
N MET A 452 -16.94 -0.66 17.47
CA MET A 452 -17.54 -1.08 18.73
C MET A 452 -16.64 -0.64 19.88
N THR A 453 -17.23 -0.15 20.95
CA THR A 453 -16.50 0.20 22.17
C THR A 453 -16.80 -0.85 23.24
N TYR A 454 -15.77 -1.52 23.72
CA TYR A 454 -15.87 -2.46 24.84
C TYR A 454 -14.95 -2.00 25.96
N ARG A 455 -15.53 -1.52 27.06
CA ARG A 455 -14.81 -0.87 28.15
C ARG A 455 -13.95 0.29 27.62
N LYS A 456 -12.61 0.22 27.79
CA LYS A 456 -11.64 1.22 27.30
C LYS A 456 -11.00 0.86 25.96
N MET A 457 -11.47 -0.21 25.30
CA MET A 457 -10.94 -0.67 24.02
C MET A 457 -11.95 -0.38 22.91
N LYS A 458 -11.43 -0.09 21.72
CA LYS A 458 -12.23 0.03 20.50
C LYS A 458 -11.97 -1.21 19.64
N VAL A 459 -13.01 -1.85 19.13
CA VAL A 459 -12.94 -3.14 18.44
C VAL A 459 -13.52 -3.02 17.05
N ARG A 460 -12.84 -3.58 16.08
CA ARG A 460 -13.34 -3.80 14.72
C ARG A 460 -13.15 -5.25 14.31
N GLN A 461 -14.11 -5.76 13.56
CA GLN A 461 -14.09 -7.09 12.97
C GLN A 461 -14.04 -6.97 11.46
N TYR A 462 -13.14 -7.72 10.83
CA TYR A 462 -13.09 -7.96 9.40
C TYR A 462 -13.53 -9.38 9.10
N PHE A 463 -14.38 -9.55 8.06
CA PHE A 463 -14.68 -10.82 7.45
C PHE A 463 -14.52 -10.70 5.94
N GLY A 464 -13.99 -11.74 5.32
CA GLY A 464 -13.86 -11.83 3.87
C GLY A 464 -14.13 -13.24 3.37
N VAL A 465 -14.79 -13.34 2.21
CA VAL A 465 -14.98 -14.57 1.45
C VAL A 465 -14.58 -14.32 0.01
N SER A 466 -13.90 -15.29 -0.60
CA SER A 466 -13.54 -15.23 -2.01
C SER A 466 -13.61 -16.59 -2.67
N TYR A 467 -13.93 -16.57 -3.96
CA TYR A 467 -13.91 -17.71 -4.86
C TYR A 467 -13.07 -17.38 -6.08
N ALA A 468 -12.16 -18.27 -6.45
CA ALA A 468 -11.35 -18.17 -7.65
C ALA A 468 -11.39 -19.47 -8.45
N ARG A 469 -11.43 -19.36 -9.78
CA ARG A 469 -11.41 -20.53 -10.69
C ARG A 469 -10.65 -20.23 -11.97
N LEU A 470 -9.88 -21.20 -12.44
CA LEU A 470 -9.23 -21.21 -13.74
C LEU A 470 -9.94 -22.18 -14.70
N PHE A 471 -10.10 -21.75 -15.94
CA PHE A 471 -10.64 -22.56 -17.04
C PHE A 471 -9.66 -22.59 -18.20
N ASN A 472 -9.63 -23.67 -18.93
CA ASN A 472 -8.83 -23.83 -20.16
C ASN A 472 -7.38 -23.34 -19.97
N LYS A 473 -6.79 -23.75 -18.86
CA LYS A 473 -5.43 -23.37 -18.49
C LYS A 473 -4.43 -23.90 -19.51
N PHE A 474 -3.71 -22.99 -20.15
CA PHE A 474 -2.64 -23.28 -21.10
C PHE A 474 -1.25 -23.01 -20.49
N THR A 475 -1.09 -21.90 -19.79
CA THR A 475 0.15 -21.54 -19.10
C THR A 475 0.31 -22.25 -17.76
N ASN A 476 1.55 -22.26 -17.22
CA ASN A 476 1.84 -22.86 -15.91
C ASN A 476 1.47 -21.95 -14.71
N ASP A 477 0.51 -21.05 -14.88
CA ASP A 477 0.04 -20.18 -13.81
C ASP A 477 -1.15 -20.82 -13.08
N TRP A 478 -0.87 -21.41 -11.91
CA TRP A 478 -1.83 -22.10 -11.08
C TRP A 478 -2.41 -21.17 -10.02
N LEU A 479 -3.62 -21.43 -9.55
CA LEU A 479 -4.12 -20.80 -8.33
C LEU A 479 -3.23 -21.20 -7.16
N ARG A 480 -2.81 -20.19 -6.38
CA ARG A 480 -1.97 -20.33 -5.20
C ARG A 480 -2.77 -20.08 -3.93
N ILE A 481 -2.37 -20.74 -2.85
CA ILE A 481 -2.95 -20.48 -1.52
C ILE A 481 -2.42 -19.15 -0.97
N ASN A 482 -1.14 -18.88 -1.16
CA ASN A 482 -0.49 -17.65 -0.70
C ASN A 482 -0.80 -16.46 -1.61
N ASN A 483 -1.88 -15.79 -1.32
CA ASN A 483 -2.25 -14.54 -2.00
C ASN A 483 -3.19 -13.71 -1.10
N PRO A 484 -3.52 -12.47 -1.47
CA PRO A 484 -4.38 -11.61 -0.67
C PRO A 484 -5.76 -12.16 -0.36
N PHE A 485 -6.28 -12.99 -1.27
CA PHE A 485 -7.60 -13.63 -1.17
C PHE A 485 -7.53 -15.07 -0.65
N GLY A 486 -6.38 -15.52 -0.16
CA GLY A 486 -6.12 -16.85 0.37
C GLY A 486 -5.49 -16.80 1.76
N LEU A 487 -4.55 -17.71 2.01
CA LEU A 487 -3.71 -17.73 3.21
C LEU A 487 -2.42 -16.97 2.93
N ARG A 488 -2.32 -15.72 3.36
CA ARG A 488 -1.06 -14.99 3.32
C ARG A 488 -0.02 -15.67 4.21
N ASP A 489 1.23 -15.59 3.79
CA ASP A 489 2.40 -16.16 4.50
C ASP A 489 2.47 -17.69 4.49
N PHE A 490 1.53 -18.36 3.81
CA PHE A 490 1.67 -19.78 3.51
C PHE A 490 2.80 -19.95 2.48
N ASN A 491 3.76 -20.84 2.72
CA ASN A 491 4.86 -21.06 1.80
C ASN A 491 4.41 -22.06 0.74
N ASP A 492 4.03 -21.59 -0.45
CA ASP A 492 3.46 -22.42 -1.48
C ASP A 492 4.13 -22.25 -2.83
N TRP A 493 5.23 -22.92 -3.02
CA TRP A 493 5.55 -23.33 -4.37
C TRP A 493 4.61 -24.45 -4.82
N TYR A 494 4.03 -25.21 -3.91
CA TYR A 494 3.10 -26.31 -4.06
C TYR A 494 2.17 -26.40 -2.84
N PRO A 495 0.89 -26.64 -2.96
CA PRO A 495 0.15 -27.07 -4.14
C PRO A 495 -0.43 -25.92 -4.97
N GLY A 496 -0.53 -26.11 -6.30
CA GLY A 496 -1.33 -25.30 -7.20
C GLY A 496 -2.70 -25.92 -7.43
N GLY A 497 -3.69 -25.14 -7.82
CA GLY A 497 -5.04 -25.64 -8.05
C GLY A 497 -5.81 -24.93 -9.15
N TYR A 498 -6.99 -25.47 -9.48
CA TYR A 498 -7.93 -24.90 -10.44
C TYR A 498 -9.04 -24.10 -9.79
N GLN A 499 -9.41 -24.43 -8.54
CA GLN A 499 -10.44 -23.74 -7.79
C GLN A 499 -9.96 -23.46 -6.38
N ARG A 500 -10.37 -22.32 -5.83
CA ARG A 500 -10.06 -21.93 -4.45
C ARG A 500 -11.26 -21.19 -3.86
N ILE A 501 -11.68 -21.62 -2.66
CA ILE A 501 -12.59 -20.86 -1.80
C ILE A 501 -11.80 -20.47 -0.56
N SER A 502 -11.88 -19.20 -0.16
CA SER A 502 -11.18 -18.74 1.03
C SER A 502 -12.08 -17.92 1.94
N LEU A 503 -11.92 -18.15 3.25
CA LEU A 503 -12.58 -17.41 4.32
C LEU A 503 -11.50 -16.73 5.16
N GLN A 504 -11.73 -15.47 5.51
CA GLN A 504 -10.80 -14.67 6.31
C GLN A 504 -11.57 -13.96 7.41
N SER A 505 -11.04 -13.99 8.62
CA SER A 505 -11.60 -13.31 9.78
C SER A 505 -10.47 -12.69 10.59
N GLU A 506 -10.62 -11.44 11.01
CA GLU A 506 -9.67 -10.76 11.88
C GLU A 506 -10.38 -9.81 12.83
N THR A 507 -10.13 -9.97 14.13
CA THR A 507 -10.58 -9.07 15.19
C THR A 507 -9.42 -8.19 15.62
N SER A 508 -9.53 -6.88 15.42
CA SER A 508 -8.55 -5.88 15.86
C SER A 508 -9.07 -5.10 17.07
N MET A 509 -8.25 -5.00 18.11
CA MET A 509 -8.58 -4.35 19.38
C MET A 509 -7.65 -3.16 19.61
N PHE A 510 -8.13 -1.95 19.42
CA PHE A 510 -7.36 -0.72 19.66
C PHE A 510 -7.41 -0.36 21.13
N THR A 511 -6.24 -0.35 21.77
CA THR A 511 -6.11 -0.05 23.19
C THR A 511 -5.81 1.43 23.41
N ASN A 512 -6.15 1.96 24.60
CA ASN A 512 -5.73 3.31 25.02
C ASN A 512 -4.31 3.31 25.60
N TYR A 513 -3.62 2.17 25.51
CA TYR A 513 -2.27 2.03 26.01
C TYR A 513 -1.27 2.68 25.05
N MET A 514 -0.39 3.51 25.59
CA MET A 514 0.65 4.20 24.84
C MET A 514 1.99 4.08 25.57
N PHE A 515 3.03 3.69 24.81
CA PHE A 515 4.41 3.61 25.29
C PHE A 515 5.35 4.31 24.32
N LEU A 516 6.11 5.29 24.78
CA LEU A 516 7.00 6.13 23.94
C LEU A 516 6.31 6.74 22.71
N GLY A 517 5.03 7.12 22.83
CA GLY A 517 4.23 7.62 21.71
C GLY A 517 3.66 6.55 20.79
N PHE A 518 4.02 5.27 20.98
CA PHE A 518 3.45 4.15 20.24
C PHE A 518 2.14 3.69 20.88
N LYS A 519 1.10 3.61 20.07
CA LYS A 519 -0.19 3.00 20.39
C LYS A 519 -0.18 1.54 19.97
N PHE A 520 -0.95 0.69 20.64
CA PHE A 520 -0.96 -0.76 20.42
C PHE A 520 -2.35 -1.27 20.08
N ALA A 521 -2.43 -2.16 19.09
CA ALA A 521 -3.64 -2.86 18.72
C ALA A 521 -3.35 -4.36 18.58
N PRO A 522 -3.60 -5.17 19.63
CA PRO A 522 -3.60 -6.61 19.50
C PRO A 522 -4.70 -7.07 18.54
N PHE A 523 -4.46 -8.18 17.85
CA PHE A 523 -5.44 -8.77 16.93
C PHE A 523 -5.34 -10.30 16.93
N VAL A 524 -6.44 -10.93 16.55
CA VAL A 524 -6.54 -12.37 16.31
C VAL A 524 -7.11 -12.61 14.92
N SER A 525 -6.60 -13.59 14.20
CA SER A 525 -7.06 -13.92 12.84
C SER A 525 -7.25 -15.43 12.66
N LEU A 526 -8.29 -15.78 11.93
CA LEU A 526 -8.59 -17.12 11.48
C LEU A 526 -8.82 -17.08 9.96
N ASN A 527 -8.04 -17.86 9.22
CA ASN A 527 -8.14 -17.94 7.77
C ASN A 527 -8.23 -19.40 7.36
N ALA A 528 -9.08 -19.68 6.37
CA ALA A 528 -9.22 -21.00 5.79
C ALA A 528 -9.26 -20.89 4.28
N SER A 529 -8.64 -21.84 3.57
CA SER A 529 -8.69 -21.95 2.11
C SER A 529 -8.89 -23.41 1.72
N LEU A 530 -9.90 -23.63 0.91
CA LEU A 530 -10.14 -24.86 0.14
C LEU A 530 -9.44 -24.72 -1.21
N LEU A 531 -8.56 -25.63 -1.57
CA LEU A 531 -7.90 -25.67 -2.87
C LEU A 531 -8.18 -27.00 -3.55
N THR A 532 -8.69 -26.94 -4.78
CA THR A 532 -8.89 -28.12 -5.63
C THR A 532 -7.70 -28.27 -6.55
N PRO A 533 -6.84 -29.30 -6.39
CA PRO A 533 -5.56 -29.40 -7.10
C PRO A 533 -5.69 -29.72 -8.59
N ASP A 534 -6.76 -30.37 -9.00
CA ASP A 534 -7.01 -30.75 -10.38
C ASP A 534 -8.42 -30.33 -10.83
N LYS A 535 -8.88 -30.81 -12.01
CA LYS A 535 -10.23 -30.51 -12.53
C LYS A 535 -11.34 -31.24 -11.79
N THR A 536 -11.07 -31.80 -10.62
CA THR A 536 -12.03 -32.54 -9.80
C THR A 536 -13.08 -31.65 -9.17
N VAL A 537 -14.04 -32.27 -8.53
CA VAL A 537 -15.15 -31.59 -7.86
C VAL A 537 -14.73 -31.05 -6.49
N LEU A 538 -15.39 -30.03 -6.05
CA LEU A 538 -15.06 -29.26 -4.84
C LEU A 538 -14.96 -30.11 -3.56
N HIS A 539 -15.71 -31.22 -3.45
CA HIS A 539 -15.67 -32.09 -2.27
C HIS A 539 -14.35 -32.88 -2.11
N LYS A 540 -13.51 -32.94 -3.16
CA LYS A 540 -12.16 -33.51 -3.13
C LYS A 540 -11.07 -32.48 -2.88
N SER A 541 -11.45 -31.29 -2.45
CA SER A 541 -10.52 -30.20 -2.20
C SER A 541 -9.76 -30.39 -0.89
N ASP A 542 -8.53 -29.92 -0.88
CA ASP A 542 -7.70 -29.83 0.30
C ASP A 542 -8.01 -28.59 1.13
N ILE A 543 -8.20 -28.76 2.44
CA ILE A 543 -8.42 -27.66 3.37
C ILE A 543 -7.10 -27.26 4.01
N TYR A 544 -6.77 -25.98 3.94
CA TYR A 544 -5.65 -25.34 4.59
C TYR A 544 -6.15 -24.24 5.51
N THR A 545 -5.61 -24.19 6.73
CA THR A 545 -6.01 -23.20 7.73
C THR A 545 -4.80 -22.48 8.30
N GLY A 546 -4.99 -21.24 8.72
CA GLY A 546 -4.01 -20.45 9.42
C GLY A 546 -4.66 -19.74 10.60
N ILE A 547 -4.23 -20.09 11.81
CA ILE A 547 -4.66 -19.47 13.07
C ILE A 547 -3.57 -18.53 13.49
N GLY A 548 -3.86 -17.25 13.59
CA GLY A 548 -2.86 -16.24 13.86
C GLY A 548 -3.29 -15.19 14.86
N GLY A 549 -2.31 -14.49 15.38
CA GLY A 549 -2.52 -13.34 16.24
C GLY A 549 -1.24 -12.53 16.35
N GLY A 550 -1.36 -11.35 16.92
CA GLY A 550 -0.22 -10.47 17.05
C GLY A 550 -0.57 -9.11 17.57
N VAL A 551 0.34 -8.19 17.38
CA VAL A 551 0.20 -6.80 17.80
C VAL A 551 0.60 -5.89 16.68
N ARG A 552 -0.24 -4.91 16.40
CA ARG A 552 0.08 -3.73 15.59
C ARG A 552 0.49 -2.60 16.50
N THR A 553 1.52 -1.88 16.10
CA THR A 553 1.95 -0.68 16.79
C THR A 553 2.23 0.45 15.82
N ARG A 554 1.89 1.67 16.21
CA ARG A 554 2.13 2.88 15.43
C ARG A 554 2.36 4.08 16.32
N ASN A 555 3.31 4.88 15.92
CA ASN A 555 3.47 6.23 16.43
C ASN A 555 3.03 7.19 15.31
N GLU A 556 1.91 7.89 15.53
CA GLU A 556 1.30 8.77 14.53
C GLU A 556 2.15 10.02 14.21
N ASN A 557 3.13 10.31 15.06
CA ASN A 557 4.05 11.44 14.86
C ASN A 557 5.28 11.08 14.00
N LEU A 558 5.45 9.81 13.64
CA LEU A 558 6.59 9.33 12.88
C LEU A 558 6.16 8.94 11.46
N VAL A 559 7.05 9.13 10.50
CA VAL A 559 6.85 8.73 9.09
C VAL A 559 6.71 7.21 8.92
N PHE A 560 7.02 6.44 9.95
CA PHE A 560 6.92 4.98 9.91
C PHE A 560 5.46 4.52 9.78
N ASN A 561 5.27 3.55 8.92
CA ASN A 561 3.99 2.85 8.82
C ASN A 561 3.71 2.03 10.09
N THR A 562 2.46 1.58 10.23
CA THR A 562 2.10 0.61 11.26
C THR A 562 3.01 -0.61 11.17
N VAL A 563 3.66 -0.96 12.27
CA VAL A 563 4.46 -2.18 12.41
C VAL A 563 3.56 -3.28 12.93
N GLU A 564 3.55 -4.43 12.28
CA GLU A 564 2.78 -5.60 12.69
C GLU A 564 3.75 -6.75 13.00
N ILE A 565 3.64 -7.29 14.21
CA ILE A 565 4.26 -8.55 14.61
C ILE A 565 3.15 -9.59 14.65
N ARG A 566 3.28 -10.66 13.87
CA ARG A 566 2.25 -11.68 13.71
C ARG A 566 2.84 -13.08 13.83
N GLY A 567 2.27 -13.91 14.73
CA GLY A 567 2.49 -15.34 14.77
C GLY A 567 1.36 -16.07 14.07
N ILE A 568 1.67 -17.10 13.26
CA ILE A 568 0.69 -17.91 12.55
C ILE A 568 1.02 -19.38 12.74
N PHE A 569 0.01 -20.15 13.12
CA PHE A 569 0.05 -21.60 13.19
C PHE A 569 -0.70 -22.21 12.00
N PHE A 570 -0.06 -23.15 11.32
CA PHE A 570 -0.61 -23.88 10.17
C PHE A 570 -0.78 -25.35 10.54
N PRO A 571 -1.99 -25.81 10.89
CA PRO A 571 -2.25 -27.22 11.23
C PRO A 571 -1.90 -28.19 10.11
N ARG A 572 -2.23 -27.82 8.86
CA ARG A 572 -1.84 -28.56 7.65
C ARG A 572 -0.74 -27.79 6.93
N ARG A 573 0.33 -28.48 6.60
CA ARG A 573 1.54 -27.94 5.95
C ARG A 573 1.63 -28.43 4.51
N ALA A 574 2.22 -27.60 3.65
CA ALA A 574 2.87 -28.04 2.42
C ALA A 574 4.31 -28.48 2.73
N GLU A 575 4.94 -29.19 1.82
CA GLU A 575 6.36 -29.56 1.94
C GLU A 575 7.23 -28.30 2.09
N GLY A 576 8.13 -28.31 3.09
CA GLY A 576 8.96 -27.15 3.43
C GLY A 576 8.27 -26.02 4.21
N GLN A 577 6.97 -26.14 4.50
CA GLN A 577 6.25 -25.15 5.30
C GLN A 577 6.45 -25.40 6.81
N PRO A 578 6.95 -24.42 7.59
CA PRO A 578 7.00 -24.54 9.06
C PRO A 578 5.59 -24.53 9.65
N MET A 579 5.37 -25.29 10.73
CA MET A 579 4.09 -25.34 11.44
C MET A 579 3.74 -23.98 12.06
N PHE A 580 4.75 -23.27 12.54
CA PHE A 580 4.62 -21.94 13.12
C PHE A 580 5.51 -20.95 12.37
N LYS A 581 4.97 -19.78 12.05
CA LYS A 581 5.68 -18.70 11.37
C LYS A 581 5.50 -17.39 12.11
N LEU A 582 6.62 -16.70 12.38
CA LEU A 582 6.63 -15.35 12.91
C LEU A 582 6.95 -14.37 11.79
N ASN A 583 6.11 -13.36 11.61
CA ASN A 583 6.30 -12.32 10.62
C ASN A 583 6.35 -10.94 11.27
N LEU A 584 7.30 -10.13 10.83
CA LEU A 584 7.38 -8.71 11.09
C LEU A 584 7.11 -7.98 9.77
N THR A 585 6.12 -7.12 9.72
CA THR A 585 5.77 -6.39 8.50
C THR A 585 5.31 -4.97 8.82
N THR A 586 5.57 -4.06 7.89
CA THR A 586 4.99 -2.72 7.89
C THR A 586 3.78 -2.61 6.95
N ASN A 587 3.44 -3.69 6.23
CA ASN A 587 2.30 -3.75 5.32
C ASN A 587 1.12 -4.44 5.99
N LEU A 588 0.03 -3.72 6.19
CA LEU A 588 -1.22 -4.30 6.70
C LEU A 588 -1.86 -5.21 5.64
N ARG A 589 -2.44 -6.33 6.09
CA ARG A 589 -3.06 -7.33 5.20
C ARG A 589 -4.32 -6.85 4.52
N TYR A 590 -5.17 -6.19 5.28
CA TYR A 590 -6.47 -5.75 4.80
C TYR A 590 -6.42 -4.26 4.55
N ARG A 591 -6.44 -3.88 3.28
CA ARG A 591 -6.51 -2.49 2.85
C ARG A 591 -7.69 -2.34 1.88
N TYR A 592 -8.45 -1.27 2.03
CA TYR A 592 -9.38 -0.85 1.00
C TYR A 592 -8.60 -0.24 -0.18
N ASN A 593 -9.12 -0.41 -1.37
CA ASN A 593 -8.56 0.23 -2.54
C ASN A 593 -8.93 1.71 -2.53
N SER A 594 -7.96 2.59 -2.33
CA SER A 594 -8.15 4.04 -2.38
C SER A 594 -8.17 4.60 -3.79
N ASN A 595 -7.63 3.86 -4.76
CA ASN A 595 -7.58 4.25 -6.17
C ASN A 595 -8.50 3.38 -7.01
N TYR A 596 -9.65 3.93 -7.41
CA TYR A 596 -10.57 3.25 -8.33
C TYR A 596 -10.05 3.25 -9.76
N ILE A 597 -9.22 4.20 -10.11
CA ILE A 597 -8.57 4.30 -11.42
C ILE A 597 -7.14 3.78 -11.31
N THR A 598 -6.88 2.73 -12.06
CA THR A 598 -5.57 2.10 -12.18
C THR A 598 -5.21 1.96 -13.65
N ARG A 599 -3.93 1.77 -13.94
CA ARG A 599 -3.47 1.45 -15.30
C ARG A 599 -4.18 0.19 -15.81
N PRO A 600 -4.44 0.09 -17.13
CA PRO A 600 -4.91 -1.15 -17.74
C PRO A 600 -3.95 -2.30 -17.44
N ASP A 601 -4.48 -3.42 -16.95
CA ASP A 601 -3.67 -4.59 -16.66
C ASP A 601 -4.49 -5.89 -16.76
N PHE A 602 -3.80 -7.01 -16.90
CA PHE A 602 -4.47 -8.31 -16.85
C PHE A 602 -5.17 -8.52 -15.52
N VAL A 603 -6.23 -9.31 -15.56
CA VAL A 603 -6.88 -9.75 -14.33
C VAL A 603 -6.09 -10.91 -13.75
N TYR A 604 -5.38 -10.64 -12.67
CA TYR A 604 -4.63 -11.65 -11.93
C TYR A 604 -5.46 -12.17 -10.76
N VAL A 605 -5.52 -13.48 -10.59
CA VAL A 605 -6.21 -14.14 -9.48
C VAL A 605 -5.29 -14.49 -8.32
N ASN A 606 -3.98 -14.42 -8.54
CA ASN A 606 -2.92 -14.70 -7.56
C ASN A 606 -2.16 -13.44 -7.11
N ALA A 607 -2.43 -12.27 -7.68
CA ALA A 607 -1.73 -11.03 -7.37
C ALA A 607 -2.69 -9.93 -6.88
N GLU A 608 -2.11 -8.98 -6.13
CA GLU A 608 -2.78 -7.74 -5.74
C GLU A 608 -2.90 -6.78 -6.92
#